data_9fe257f0e294e432818b6a49b3186539
#
_entry.id   9fe257f0e294e432818b6a49b3186539
#
_cell.length_a   1.000
_cell.length_b   1.000
_cell.length_c   1.000
_cell.angle_alpha   90.00
_cell.angle_beta   90.00
_cell.angle_gamma   90.00
#
_symmetry.space_group_name_H-M   'P 1'
#
loop_
_entity.id
_entity.type
_entity.pdbx_description
1 polymer ?
#
loop_
_entity_poly.entity_id
_entity_poly.type
_entity_poly.pdbx_seq_one_letter_code
_entity_poly.pdbx_strand_id
1 'polypeptide(L)'
;MAKYTLMKTEGRAKRAQFETVHGTIQTPVFMNVGTVGAIKGAVSTMDLKDIRTQVQLSNTYHLHVRTGDKLIKEFGGLHKFMVWDRPILTDSGGFQVFSLAGLRKIKEEGVYFQSHIDGHKIFMGPEESMRIQSNLGSTIAMAFDECPSSVASREYVQNSVDRTTRWLERCKAEMSRLNGLPDTVNKEQLLFGINQGAIYEDIRIAHADTISKLDLDGYAVGGLAVGETHEQMYRILDAVVPHLPQDKPTYLMGVGTPANILEGVARGIDFFDCVYPSRNGRHGHVYTNHGKLNLFNAKYQLDPSPIEEGCQCPACQHYSRAYIRHLLKAKEMLGMRLCVLHNLYFYNHMMEEIRDALDQGNFAEYKEMRLAGFEEGKINSRYSK
;
A
#
# COMPACT_ATOMS: atom_id res chain seq x y z
N MET A 1 19.82 -13.00 2.75
CA MET A 1 19.51 -12.28 1.49
C MET A 1 18.07 -12.57 1.13
N ALA A 2 17.32 -11.53 0.77
CA ALA A 2 15.95 -11.70 0.29
C ALA A 2 15.93 -12.51 -1.01
N LYS A 3 14.92 -13.35 -1.19
CA LYS A 3 14.77 -14.19 -2.37
C LYS A 3 13.32 -14.14 -2.85
N TYR A 4 13.13 -13.68 -4.08
CA TYR A 4 11.85 -13.77 -4.76
C TYR A 4 11.82 -15.04 -5.61
N THR A 5 10.85 -15.91 -5.36
CA THR A 5 10.69 -17.19 -6.06
C THR A 5 9.34 -17.21 -6.75
N LEU A 6 9.34 -17.11 -8.07
CA LEU A 6 8.16 -17.27 -8.89
C LEU A 6 7.73 -18.74 -8.88
N MET A 7 6.51 -19.03 -8.44
CA MET A 7 5.99 -20.39 -8.31
C MET A 7 5.09 -20.77 -9.49
N LYS A 8 4.23 -19.83 -9.93
CA LYS A 8 3.27 -20.06 -10.99
C LYS A 8 2.89 -18.73 -11.67
N THR A 9 2.49 -18.82 -12.92
CA THR A 9 1.94 -17.70 -13.69
C THR A 9 0.66 -18.11 -14.41
N GLU A 10 -0.26 -17.15 -14.55
CA GLU A 10 -1.43 -17.27 -15.42
C GLU A 10 -1.54 -15.96 -16.22
N GLY A 11 -1.25 -16.01 -17.52
CA GLY A 11 -0.98 -14.82 -18.29
C GLY A 11 0.19 -14.02 -17.69
N ARG A 12 -0.04 -12.77 -17.31
CA ARG A 12 0.95 -11.93 -16.59
C ARG A 12 0.80 -12.00 -15.06
N ALA A 13 -0.28 -12.56 -14.55
CA ALA A 13 -0.47 -12.71 -13.11
C ALA A 13 0.57 -13.69 -12.53
N LYS A 14 1.15 -13.31 -11.39
CA LYS A 14 2.24 -14.05 -10.75
C LYS A 14 1.83 -14.55 -9.37
N ARG A 15 2.13 -15.81 -9.09
CA ARG A 15 2.10 -16.42 -7.77
C ARG A 15 3.54 -16.63 -7.32
N ALA A 16 3.97 -15.96 -6.27
CA ALA A 16 5.36 -16.03 -5.83
C ALA A 16 5.49 -16.03 -4.29
N GLN A 17 6.70 -16.29 -3.81
CA GLN A 17 7.13 -16.13 -2.44
C GLN A 17 8.29 -15.14 -2.39
N PHE A 18 8.25 -14.25 -1.42
CA PHE A 18 9.33 -13.30 -1.16
C PHE A 18 9.86 -13.48 0.26
N GLU A 19 11.00 -14.14 0.37
CA GLU A 19 11.68 -14.39 1.63
C GLU A 19 12.38 -13.13 2.11
N THR A 20 12.16 -12.76 3.38
CA THR A 20 12.76 -11.58 4.01
C THR A 20 13.28 -11.94 5.41
N VAL A 21 14.08 -11.06 6.01
CA VAL A 21 14.58 -11.23 7.39
C VAL A 21 13.45 -11.30 8.44
N HIS A 22 12.27 -10.79 8.14
CA HIS A 22 11.10 -10.81 9.04
C HIS A 22 10.01 -11.79 8.61
N GLY A 23 10.34 -12.75 7.77
CA GLY A 23 9.44 -13.81 7.31
C GLY A 23 9.16 -13.77 5.81
N THR A 24 8.45 -14.79 5.34
CA THR A 24 8.11 -14.98 3.92
C THR A 24 6.78 -14.33 3.60
N ILE A 25 6.76 -13.52 2.55
CA ILE A 25 5.55 -12.90 2.01
C ILE A 25 5.04 -13.76 0.86
N GLN A 26 3.78 -14.17 0.95
CA GLN A 26 3.07 -14.85 -0.14
C GLN A 26 2.44 -13.80 -1.04
N THR A 27 2.81 -13.76 -2.30
CA THR A 27 2.27 -12.79 -3.28
C THR A 27 1.27 -13.44 -4.25
N PRO A 28 0.29 -12.68 -4.76
CA PRO A 28 0.00 -11.28 -4.49
C PRO A 28 -0.40 -11.00 -3.05
N VAL A 29 -0.12 -9.78 -2.56
CA VAL A 29 -0.38 -9.38 -1.17
C VAL A 29 -0.93 -7.96 -1.08
N PHE A 30 -1.84 -7.73 -0.12
CA PHE A 30 -2.29 -6.40 0.28
C PHE A 30 -1.62 -5.99 1.60
N MET A 31 -0.98 -4.82 1.62
CA MET A 31 -0.34 -4.27 2.80
C MET A 31 -1.31 -3.36 3.56
N ASN A 32 -1.60 -3.71 4.81
CA ASN A 32 -2.50 -2.90 5.63
C ASN A 32 -1.79 -1.63 6.12
N VAL A 33 -2.40 -0.45 5.86
CA VAL A 33 -1.74 0.85 6.09
C VAL A 33 -1.89 1.30 7.53
N GLY A 34 -0.78 1.20 8.27
CA GLY A 34 -0.62 1.73 9.62
C GLY A 34 0.25 2.98 9.64
N THR A 35 -0.30 4.13 9.28
CA THR A 35 0.37 5.41 9.03
C THR A 35 1.45 5.76 10.08
N VAL A 36 1.15 5.59 11.36
CA VAL A 36 2.06 5.90 12.48
C VAL A 36 2.37 4.65 13.32
N GLY A 37 2.55 3.51 12.68
CA GLY A 37 2.74 2.23 13.36
C GLY A 37 1.43 1.64 13.90
N ALA A 38 0.27 2.19 13.53
CA ALA A 38 -1.04 1.72 13.94
C ALA A 38 -2.08 2.00 12.85
N ILE A 39 -3.06 1.10 12.72
CA ILE A 39 -4.19 1.28 11.81
C ILE A 39 -5.20 2.26 12.44
N LYS A 40 -5.55 3.30 11.70
CA LYS A 40 -6.63 4.22 12.12
C LYS A 40 -7.96 3.45 12.20
N GLY A 41 -8.56 3.42 13.39
CA GLY A 41 -9.77 2.64 13.67
C GLY A 41 -9.58 1.69 14.86
N ALA A 42 -8.56 1.96 15.70
CA ALA A 42 -8.28 1.22 16.93
C ALA A 42 -8.02 -0.28 16.70
N VAL A 43 -7.33 -0.63 15.62
CA VAL A 43 -6.93 -1.99 15.30
C VAL A 43 -5.51 -2.21 15.77
N SER A 44 -5.32 -3.17 16.66
CA SER A 44 -4.03 -3.52 17.24
C SER A 44 -3.23 -4.49 16.34
N THR A 45 -1.96 -4.69 16.65
CA THR A 45 -1.11 -5.70 16.00
C THR A 45 -1.63 -7.13 16.25
N MET A 46 -2.28 -7.38 17.39
CA MET A 46 -2.93 -8.67 17.66
C MET A 46 -4.11 -8.88 16.71
N ASP A 47 -4.99 -7.89 16.56
CA ASP A 47 -6.09 -7.95 15.58
C ASP A 47 -5.55 -8.20 14.16
N LEU A 48 -4.43 -7.57 13.78
CA LEU A 48 -3.81 -7.78 12.46
C LEU A 48 -3.30 -9.21 12.28
N LYS A 49 -2.79 -9.84 13.34
CA LYS A 49 -2.41 -11.25 13.32
C LYS A 49 -3.61 -12.17 13.14
N ASP A 50 -4.70 -11.90 13.86
CA ASP A 50 -5.95 -12.67 13.79
C ASP A 50 -6.59 -12.61 12.40
N ILE A 51 -6.53 -11.46 11.74
CA ILE A 51 -7.00 -11.31 10.35
C ILE A 51 -5.93 -11.64 9.29
N ARG A 52 -4.85 -12.33 9.69
CA ARG A 52 -3.80 -12.87 8.82
C ARG A 52 -3.07 -11.85 7.96
N THR A 53 -2.88 -10.62 8.45
CA THR A 53 -2.05 -9.61 7.79
C THR A 53 -0.63 -10.12 7.65
N GLN A 54 -0.07 -10.11 6.44
CA GLN A 54 1.30 -10.52 6.19
C GLN A 54 2.28 -9.36 6.29
N VAL A 55 1.91 -8.20 5.75
CA VAL A 55 2.78 -7.02 5.66
C VAL A 55 2.00 -5.81 6.14
N GLN A 56 2.63 -4.99 6.98
CA GLN A 56 2.10 -3.67 7.35
C GLN A 56 2.91 -2.58 6.66
N LEU A 57 2.21 -1.57 6.11
CA LEU A 57 2.85 -0.36 5.60
C LEU A 57 2.79 0.74 6.65
N SER A 58 3.89 1.46 6.86
CA SER A 58 3.96 2.64 7.73
C SER A 58 4.59 3.83 7.01
N ASN A 59 4.16 5.05 7.38
CA ASN A 59 4.58 6.24 6.67
C ASN A 59 5.79 6.92 7.33
N THR A 60 6.88 6.97 6.61
CA THR A 60 8.16 7.55 7.03
C THR A 60 8.03 9.00 7.51
N TYR A 61 7.40 9.85 6.71
CA TYR A 61 7.21 11.25 7.07
C TYR A 61 6.43 11.41 8.38
N HIS A 62 5.31 10.73 8.53
CA HIS A 62 4.47 10.85 9.73
C HIS A 62 5.16 10.34 10.99
N LEU A 63 5.93 9.27 10.91
CA LEU A 63 6.70 8.75 12.03
C LEU A 63 7.84 9.68 12.40
N HIS A 64 8.53 10.25 11.41
CA HIS A 64 9.62 11.21 11.62
C HIS A 64 9.14 12.47 12.35
N VAL A 65 8.06 13.10 11.88
CA VAL A 65 7.60 14.40 12.42
C VAL A 65 6.79 14.30 13.71
N ARG A 66 6.22 13.13 14.05
CA ARG A 66 5.41 12.94 15.26
C ARG A 66 6.20 12.35 16.41
N THR A 67 6.62 11.10 16.23
CA THR A 67 7.33 10.34 17.26
C THR A 67 8.84 10.64 17.22
N GLY A 68 9.39 10.74 16.01
CA GLY A 68 10.82 10.84 15.73
C GLY A 68 11.46 9.47 15.51
N ASP A 69 12.11 9.33 14.37
CA ASP A 69 12.79 8.09 13.95
C ASP A 69 13.93 7.69 14.89
N LYS A 70 14.63 8.68 15.50
CA LYS A 70 15.71 8.42 16.47
C LYS A 70 15.20 7.75 17.73
N LEU A 71 14.04 8.19 18.26
CA LEU A 71 13.40 7.57 19.42
C LEU A 71 13.02 6.11 19.08
N ILE A 72 12.45 5.87 17.90
CA ILE A 72 12.09 4.52 17.46
C ILE A 72 13.33 3.64 17.33
N LYS A 73 14.47 4.18 16.84
CA LYS A 73 15.76 3.48 16.80
C LYS A 73 16.20 3.04 18.21
N GLU A 74 16.10 3.91 19.22
CA GLU A 74 16.45 3.58 20.62
C GLU A 74 15.60 2.43 21.18
N PHE A 75 14.34 2.30 20.76
CA PHE A 75 13.49 1.14 21.08
C PHE A 75 13.83 -0.12 20.27
N GLY A 76 14.81 -0.08 19.38
CA GLY A 76 15.24 -1.18 18.54
C GLY A 76 14.43 -1.35 17.26
N GLY A 77 13.87 -0.24 16.78
CA GLY A 77 13.13 -0.16 15.51
C GLY A 77 11.62 -0.35 15.66
N LEU A 78 10.93 -0.14 14.53
CA LEU A 78 9.47 -0.11 14.48
C LEU A 78 8.83 -1.44 14.87
N HIS A 79 9.45 -2.58 14.51
CA HIS A 79 8.98 -3.91 14.89
C HIS A 79 8.84 -4.08 16.40
N LYS A 80 9.86 -3.70 17.16
CA LYS A 80 9.82 -3.77 18.63
C LYS A 80 8.88 -2.72 19.21
N PHE A 81 8.93 -1.49 18.67
CA PHE A 81 8.14 -0.37 19.16
C PHE A 81 6.63 -0.62 19.08
N MET A 82 6.14 -1.26 18.01
CA MET A 82 4.73 -1.57 17.82
C MET A 82 4.33 -3.03 18.09
N VAL A 83 5.28 -3.87 18.56
CA VAL A 83 5.06 -5.30 18.83
C VAL A 83 4.56 -6.05 17.60
N TRP A 84 5.29 -5.90 16.48
CA TRP A 84 4.99 -6.55 15.21
C TRP A 84 6.18 -7.40 14.75
N ASP A 85 5.96 -8.67 14.44
CA ASP A 85 6.99 -9.66 14.11
C ASP A 85 7.01 -10.08 12.63
N ARG A 86 6.18 -9.45 11.79
CA ARG A 86 6.08 -9.74 10.36
C ARG A 86 6.64 -8.57 9.54
N PRO A 87 6.82 -8.73 8.21
CA PRO A 87 7.36 -7.67 7.37
C PRO A 87 6.65 -6.32 7.50
N ILE A 88 7.44 -5.24 7.46
CA ILE A 88 6.98 -3.86 7.37
C ILE A 88 7.60 -3.23 6.13
N LEU A 89 6.77 -2.56 5.32
CA LEU A 89 7.23 -1.64 4.30
C LEU A 89 7.09 -0.21 4.82
N THR A 90 8.12 0.61 4.68
CA THR A 90 8.03 2.06 4.89
C THR A 90 8.05 2.78 3.56
N ASP A 91 7.12 3.73 3.37
CA ASP A 91 7.14 4.59 2.19
C ASP A 91 8.34 5.56 2.21
N SER A 92 8.58 6.24 1.09
CA SER A 92 9.71 7.19 0.98
C SER A 92 9.52 8.48 1.79
N GLY A 93 8.28 8.80 2.16
CA GLY A 93 7.88 10.12 2.66
C GLY A 93 7.66 11.16 1.56
N GLY A 94 8.08 10.88 0.32
CA GLY A 94 7.98 11.80 -0.82
C GLY A 94 6.55 12.24 -1.10
N PHE A 95 5.61 11.32 -1.26
CA PHE A 95 4.22 11.66 -1.55
C PHE A 95 3.61 12.60 -0.50
N GLN A 96 3.88 12.40 0.80
CA GLN A 96 3.37 13.26 1.87
C GLN A 96 3.98 14.68 1.78
N VAL A 97 5.26 14.77 1.45
CA VAL A 97 5.92 16.04 1.18
C VAL A 97 5.27 16.76 -0.01
N PHE A 98 4.91 16.03 -1.05
CA PHE A 98 4.25 16.60 -2.23
C PHE A 98 2.76 16.92 -2.01
N SER A 99 2.05 16.15 -1.21
CA SER A 99 0.59 16.30 -1.02
C SER A 99 0.20 17.22 0.14
N LEU A 100 1.02 17.30 1.21
CA LEU A 100 0.67 18.03 2.44
C LEU A 100 1.36 19.39 2.56
N ALA A 101 2.44 19.62 1.84
CA ALA A 101 3.19 20.87 1.91
C ALA A 101 2.63 21.92 0.96
N GLY A 102 1.94 22.94 1.50
CA GLY A 102 1.42 24.06 0.73
C GLY A 102 2.54 24.92 0.10
N LEU A 103 3.68 25.05 0.77
CA LEU A 103 4.87 25.74 0.29
C LEU A 103 6.04 24.75 0.34
N ARG A 104 6.48 24.31 -0.84
CA ARG A 104 7.65 23.43 -1.00
C ARG A 104 8.59 23.99 -2.06
N LYS A 105 9.87 23.77 -1.88
CA LYS A 105 10.91 24.10 -2.85
C LYS A 105 11.67 22.83 -3.18
N ILE A 106 11.47 22.34 -4.40
CA ILE A 106 12.16 21.16 -4.93
C ILE A 106 13.48 21.63 -5.54
N LYS A 107 14.56 20.97 -5.18
CA LYS A 107 15.90 21.17 -5.71
C LYS A 107 16.54 19.82 -6.03
N GLU A 108 17.72 19.85 -6.61
CA GLU A 108 18.48 18.62 -6.92
C GLU A 108 18.89 17.87 -5.63
N GLU A 109 19.24 18.58 -4.58
CA GLU A 109 19.61 17.98 -3.30
C GLU A 109 18.44 17.31 -2.58
N GLY A 110 17.20 17.80 -2.76
CA GLY A 110 15.99 17.32 -2.07
C GLY A 110 14.91 18.39 -2.00
N VAL A 111 14.00 18.27 -1.04
CA VAL A 111 12.84 19.13 -0.89
C VAL A 111 12.86 19.86 0.43
N TYR A 112 12.71 21.18 0.37
CA TYR A 112 12.50 22.06 1.53
C TYR A 112 11.01 22.35 1.67
N PHE A 113 10.46 22.13 2.85
CA PHE A 113 9.04 22.33 3.12
C PHE A 113 8.78 22.64 4.60
N GLN A 114 7.52 22.91 4.94
CA GLN A 114 7.11 23.17 6.32
C GLN A 114 6.29 21.99 6.87
N SER A 115 6.56 21.62 8.11
CA SER A 115 5.77 20.62 8.84
C SER A 115 4.30 21.06 8.91
N HIS A 116 3.40 20.15 8.57
CA HIS A 116 1.96 20.38 8.70
C HIS A 116 1.45 20.38 10.16
N ILE A 117 2.33 20.06 11.12
CA ILE A 117 1.99 19.97 12.55
C ILE A 117 2.22 21.33 13.23
N ASP A 118 3.40 21.91 13.04
CA ASP A 118 3.88 23.08 13.78
C ASP A 118 4.56 24.13 12.89
N GLY A 119 4.62 23.88 11.58
CA GLY A 119 5.16 24.85 10.62
C GLY A 119 6.68 24.94 10.59
N HIS A 120 7.44 24.17 11.38
CA HIS A 120 8.90 24.25 11.31
C HIS A 120 9.43 23.79 9.94
N LYS A 121 10.59 24.34 9.54
CA LYS A 121 11.22 24.00 8.26
C LYS A 121 11.86 22.62 8.33
N ILE A 122 11.56 21.80 7.34
CA ILE A 122 12.12 20.45 7.17
C ILE A 122 12.82 20.39 5.81
N PHE A 123 13.97 19.73 5.80
CA PHE A 123 14.62 19.25 4.58
C PHE A 123 14.49 17.73 4.51
N MET A 124 14.11 17.19 3.36
CA MET A 124 14.09 15.77 3.07
C MET A 124 14.63 15.53 1.68
N GLY A 125 15.65 14.72 1.59
CA GLY A 125 16.25 14.24 0.35
C GLY A 125 16.46 12.73 0.40
N PRO A 126 17.12 12.17 -0.61
CA PRO A 126 17.38 10.73 -0.67
C PRO A 126 18.08 10.20 0.59
N GLU A 127 19.15 10.83 1.03
CA GLU A 127 19.93 10.37 2.18
C GLU A 127 19.15 10.53 3.50
N GLU A 128 18.37 11.61 3.66
CA GLU A 128 17.51 11.80 4.83
C GLU A 128 16.41 10.74 4.90
N SER A 129 15.74 10.46 3.78
CA SER A 129 14.71 9.45 3.71
C SER A 129 15.26 8.05 4.04
N MET A 130 16.42 7.69 3.48
CA MET A 130 17.06 6.40 3.78
C MET A 130 17.49 6.31 5.24
N ARG A 131 18.07 7.36 5.80
CA ARG A 131 18.46 7.39 7.22
C ARG A 131 17.26 7.24 8.15
N ILE A 132 16.15 7.92 7.87
CA ILE A 132 14.93 7.80 8.66
C ILE A 132 14.41 6.36 8.59
N GLN A 133 14.30 5.77 7.40
CA GLN A 133 13.82 4.41 7.21
C GLN A 133 14.77 3.37 7.85
N SER A 134 16.08 3.60 7.81
CA SER A 134 17.08 2.77 8.51
C SER A 134 16.89 2.83 10.03
N ASN A 135 16.62 4.02 10.61
CA ASN A 135 16.30 4.17 12.03
C ASN A 135 14.99 3.48 12.41
N LEU A 136 13.98 3.49 11.52
CA LEU A 136 12.73 2.75 11.69
C LEU A 136 12.95 1.24 11.60
N GLY A 137 13.97 0.79 10.88
CA GLY A 137 14.34 -0.62 10.74
C GLY A 137 13.32 -1.46 10.00
N SER A 138 12.59 -0.90 9.04
CA SER A 138 11.62 -1.63 8.23
C SER A 138 12.26 -2.77 7.44
N THR A 139 11.47 -3.73 6.99
CA THR A 139 11.92 -4.82 6.12
C THR A 139 12.23 -4.31 4.73
N ILE A 140 11.34 -3.48 4.19
CA ILE A 140 11.42 -2.89 2.85
C ILE A 140 11.32 -1.38 2.98
N ALA A 141 12.29 -0.67 2.42
CA ALA A 141 12.30 0.78 2.29
C ALA A 141 12.01 1.19 0.84
N MET A 142 11.23 2.25 0.66
CA MET A 142 10.98 2.84 -0.66
C MET A 142 12.01 3.93 -0.93
N ALA A 143 12.54 3.98 -2.16
CA ALA A 143 13.41 5.07 -2.57
C ALA A 143 12.66 6.41 -2.58
N PHE A 144 13.37 7.49 -2.25
CA PHE A 144 12.81 8.84 -2.31
C PHE A 144 12.61 9.27 -3.75
N ASP A 145 11.40 9.71 -4.09
CA ASP A 145 10.97 10.03 -5.44
C ASP A 145 10.22 11.36 -5.51
N GLU A 146 10.10 11.91 -6.71
CA GLU A 146 9.18 13.00 -7.00
C GLU A 146 7.96 12.46 -7.74
N CYS A 147 6.78 12.70 -7.16
CA CYS A 147 5.49 12.31 -7.75
C CYS A 147 4.86 13.53 -8.47
N PRO A 148 5.07 13.69 -9.80
CA PRO A 148 4.45 14.79 -10.55
C PRO A 148 2.95 14.59 -10.68
N SER A 149 2.20 15.71 -10.73
CA SER A 149 0.75 15.67 -10.98
C SER A 149 0.44 15.04 -12.34
N SER A 150 -0.69 14.35 -12.44
CA SER A 150 -1.20 13.79 -13.71
C SER A 150 -1.46 14.83 -14.79
N VAL A 151 -1.65 16.10 -14.40
CA VAL A 151 -1.87 17.25 -15.30
C VAL A 151 -0.60 18.08 -15.56
N ALA A 152 0.56 17.63 -15.07
CA ALA A 152 1.83 18.34 -15.29
C ALA A 152 2.26 18.30 -16.77
N SER A 153 2.99 19.33 -17.20
CA SER A 153 3.52 19.35 -18.57
C SER A 153 4.51 18.22 -18.80
N ARG A 154 4.59 17.75 -20.03
CA ARG A 154 5.52 16.70 -20.43
C ARG A 154 6.97 17.03 -20.06
N GLU A 155 7.40 18.27 -20.32
CA GLU A 155 8.75 18.73 -19.99
C GLU A 155 9.02 18.66 -18.49
N TYR A 156 8.08 19.12 -17.65
CA TYR A 156 8.21 19.00 -16.21
C TYR A 156 8.31 17.54 -15.75
N VAL A 157 7.45 16.67 -16.31
CA VAL A 157 7.45 15.23 -15.98
C VAL A 157 8.79 14.59 -16.37
N GLN A 158 9.35 14.91 -17.54
CA GLN A 158 10.67 14.40 -17.93
C GLN A 158 11.76 14.82 -16.94
N ASN A 159 11.82 16.10 -16.59
CA ASN A 159 12.78 16.64 -15.61
C ASN A 159 12.62 15.99 -14.22
N SER A 160 11.39 15.75 -13.81
CA SER A 160 11.04 15.09 -12.55
C SER A 160 11.51 13.61 -12.52
N VAL A 161 11.31 12.90 -13.61
CA VAL A 161 11.73 11.50 -13.79
C VAL A 161 13.25 11.39 -13.78
N ASP A 162 13.94 12.28 -14.49
CA ASP A 162 15.41 12.31 -14.51
C ASP A 162 15.99 12.58 -13.12
N ARG A 163 15.36 13.48 -12.35
CA ARG A 163 15.71 13.74 -10.95
C ARG A 163 15.44 12.52 -10.07
N THR A 164 14.29 11.89 -10.23
CA THR A 164 13.92 10.68 -9.49
C THR A 164 14.93 9.55 -9.73
N THR A 165 15.44 9.40 -10.94
CA THR A 165 16.51 8.43 -11.26
C THR A 165 17.79 8.74 -10.48
N ARG A 166 18.26 10.00 -10.49
CA ARG A 166 19.47 10.39 -9.73
C ARG A 166 19.25 10.23 -8.22
N TRP A 167 18.07 10.54 -7.73
CA TRP A 167 17.71 10.33 -6.33
C TRP A 167 17.69 8.84 -5.94
N LEU A 168 17.23 7.97 -6.85
CA LEU A 168 17.25 6.52 -6.64
C LEU A 168 18.69 5.98 -6.51
N GLU A 169 19.61 6.45 -7.36
CA GLU A 169 21.02 6.09 -7.27
C GLU A 169 21.63 6.50 -5.92
N ARG A 170 21.31 7.71 -5.44
CA ARG A 170 21.72 8.22 -4.11
C ARG A 170 21.09 7.39 -2.99
N CYS A 171 19.80 7.03 -3.08
CA CYS A 171 19.13 6.14 -2.13
C CYS A 171 19.84 4.79 -2.04
N LYS A 172 20.19 4.18 -3.19
CA LYS A 172 20.88 2.89 -3.24
C LYS A 172 22.26 2.97 -2.56
N ALA A 173 23.03 4.00 -2.86
CA ALA A 173 24.35 4.22 -2.26
C ALA A 173 24.23 4.41 -0.73
N GLU A 174 23.30 5.25 -0.28
CA GLU A 174 23.10 5.51 1.14
C GLU A 174 22.56 4.28 1.89
N MET A 175 21.61 3.51 1.31
CA MET A 175 21.13 2.26 1.88
C MET A 175 22.27 1.27 2.10
N SER A 176 23.12 1.08 1.10
CA SER A 176 24.31 0.21 1.20
C SER A 176 25.24 0.65 2.33
N ARG A 177 25.50 1.97 2.43
CA ARG A 177 26.31 2.53 3.52
C ARG A 177 25.69 2.28 4.90
N LEU A 178 24.40 2.57 5.04
CA LEU A 178 23.66 2.41 6.30
C LEU A 178 23.61 0.94 6.75
N ASN A 179 23.33 0.02 5.85
CA ASN A 179 23.28 -1.43 6.15
C ASN A 179 24.64 -1.97 6.63
N GLY A 180 25.75 -1.31 6.28
CA GLY A 180 27.10 -1.64 6.75
C GLY A 180 27.45 -1.11 8.14
N LEU A 181 26.66 -0.21 8.74
CA LEU A 181 26.98 0.39 10.03
C LEU A 181 26.72 -0.60 11.20
N PRO A 182 27.53 -0.53 12.28
CA PRO A 182 27.39 -1.47 13.40
C PRO A 182 26.08 -1.31 14.17
N ASP A 183 25.53 -0.09 14.24
CA ASP A 183 24.37 0.30 15.03
C ASP A 183 23.06 0.36 14.21
N THR A 184 23.06 -0.16 12.98
CA THR A 184 21.87 -0.25 12.15
C THR A 184 20.88 -1.27 12.71
N VAL A 185 19.61 -0.85 12.80
CA VAL A 185 18.51 -1.68 13.35
C VAL A 185 18.29 -2.93 12.50
N ASN A 186 18.19 -2.76 11.18
CA ASN A 186 18.04 -3.86 10.23
C ASN A 186 19.10 -3.75 9.12
N LYS A 187 20.13 -4.59 9.20
CA LYS A 187 21.23 -4.64 8.24
C LYS A 187 20.87 -5.30 6.90
N GLU A 188 19.74 -5.96 6.84
CA GLU A 188 19.20 -6.60 5.65
C GLU A 188 17.96 -5.85 5.11
N GLN A 189 17.87 -4.53 5.36
CA GLN A 189 16.80 -3.70 4.84
C GLN A 189 16.87 -3.66 3.32
N LEU A 190 15.72 -3.93 2.67
CA LEU A 190 15.58 -4.01 1.22
C LEU A 190 15.19 -2.65 0.64
N LEU A 191 15.57 -2.39 -0.63
CA LEU A 191 15.24 -1.16 -1.32
C LEU A 191 14.38 -1.44 -2.56
N PHE A 192 13.20 -0.80 -2.62
CA PHE A 192 12.36 -0.77 -3.81
C PHE A 192 12.49 0.58 -4.51
N GLY A 193 12.74 0.55 -5.84
CA GLY A 193 12.71 1.74 -6.68
C GLY A 193 11.30 2.05 -7.16
N ILE A 194 11.06 3.31 -7.55
CA ILE A 194 9.74 3.78 -7.97
C ILE A 194 9.79 4.28 -9.41
N ASN A 195 9.01 3.66 -10.29
CA ASN A 195 8.75 4.17 -11.63
C ASN A 195 7.78 5.35 -11.56
N GLN A 196 8.14 6.45 -12.18
CA GLN A 196 7.35 7.66 -12.33
C GLN A 196 7.22 8.05 -13.80
N GLY A 197 6.34 9.01 -14.13
CA GLY A 197 6.14 9.50 -15.52
C GLY A 197 4.71 10.00 -15.78
N ALA A 198 3.92 10.26 -14.73
CA ALA A 198 2.53 10.69 -14.81
C ALA A 198 1.72 9.77 -15.77
N ILE A 199 1.04 10.35 -16.79
CA ILE A 199 0.25 9.61 -17.78
C ILE A 199 0.99 9.36 -19.10
N TYR A 200 2.29 9.67 -19.19
CA TYR A 200 3.09 9.56 -20.41
C TYR A 200 3.77 8.18 -20.49
N GLU A 201 3.23 7.30 -21.33
CA GLU A 201 3.68 5.90 -21.45
C GLU A 201 5.16 5.78 -21.83
N ASP A 202 5.60 6.55 -22.84
CA ASP A 202 6.97 6.51 -23.32
C ASP A 202 7.99 6.97 -22.27
N ILE A 203 7.66 7.99 -21.45
CA ILE A 203 8.50 8.43 -20.34
C ILE A 203 8.58 7.31 -19.29
N ARG A 204 7.44 6.70 -18.97
CA ARG A 204 7.39 5.59 -17.99
C ARG A 204 8.16 4.35 -18.44
N ILE A 205 8.03 3.98 -19.71
CA ILE A 205 8.78 2.87 -20.31
C ILE A 205 10.28 3.13 -20.22
N ALA A 206 10.73 4.30 -20.70
CA ALA A 206 12.13 4.69 -20.64
C ALA A 206 12.69 4.71 -19.21
N HIS A 207 11.88 5.17 -18.26
CA HIS A 207 12.23 5.16 -16.83
C HIS A 207 12.28 3.73 -16.27
N ALA A 208 11.32 2.87 -16.61
CA ALA A 208 11.33 1.46 -16.20
C ALA A 208 12.59 0.75 -16.70
N ASP A 209 12.95 0.91 -17.98
CA ASP A 209 14.18 0.36 -18.56
C ASP A 209 15.44 0.88 -17.87
N THR A 210 15.41 2.13 -17.41
CA THR A 210 16.56 2.75 -16.72
C THR A 210 16.71 2.20 -15.30
N ILE A 211 15.65 2.20 -14.51
CA ILE A 211 15.73 1.75 -13.11
C ILE A 211 15.92 0.24 -13.00
N SER A 212 15.46 -0.54 -13.99
CA SER A 212 15.64 -2.01 -14.03
C SER A 212 17.11 -2.42 -14.08
N LYS A 213 18.00 -1.54 -14.59
CA LYS A 213 19.46 -1.78 -14.64
C LYS A 213 20.15 -1.59 -13.30
N LEU A 214 19.47 -1.03 -12.30
CA LEU A 214 20.06 -0.74 -11.00
C LEU A 214 20.08 -1.95 -10.04
N ASP A 215 19.53 -3.09 -10.44
CA ASP A 215 19.44 -4.32 -9.63
C ASP A 215 18.99 -4.03 -8.20
N LEU A 216 17.72 -3.67 -8.06
CA LEU A 216 17.05 -3.41 -6.78
C LEU A 216 16.37 -4.68 -6.27
N ASP A 217 15.92 -4.66 -5.01
CA ASP A 217 15.20 -5.79 -4.40
C ASP A 217 13.74 -5.89 -4.90
N GLY A 218 13.19 -4.80 -5.44
CA GLY A 218 11.86 -4.74 -6.04
C GLY A 218 11.60 -3.40 -6.71
N TYR A 219 10.48 -3.33 -7.43
CA TYR A 219 10.13 -2.16 -8.25
C TYR A 219 8.67 -1.79 -8.04
N ALA A 220 8.42 -0.50 -7.88
CA ALA A 220 7.06 0.02 -7.72
C ALA A 220 6.65 0.88 -8.92
N VAL A 221 5.36 0.91 -9.21
CA VAL A 221 4.73 1.88 -10.10
C VAL A 221 4.01 2.90 -9.22
N GLY A 222 4.56 4.12 -9.16
CA GLY A 222 4.02 5.23 -8.39
C GLY A 222 3.29 6.25 -9.25
N GLY A 223 2.67 7.25 -8.61
CA GLY A 223 2.03 8.36 -9.28
C GLY A 223 0.78 7.98 -10.11
N LEU A 224 0.12 6.89 -9.74
CA LEU A 224 -1.20 6.49 -10.23
C LEU A 224 -2.22 6.58 -9.09
N ALA A 225 -3.53 6.52 -9.42
CA ALA A 225 -4.65 6.78 -8.50
C ALA A 225 -4.62 8.20 -7.88
N VAL A 226 -4.10 9.17 -8.64
CA VAL A 226 -3.97 10.59 -8.25
C VAL A 226 -4.77 11.54 -9.14
N GLY A 227 -5.79 11.02 -9.85
CA GLY A 227 -6.72 11.82 -10.68
C GLY A 227 -6.96 11.30 -12.08
N GLU A 228 -6.22 10.31 -12.55
CA GLU A 228 -6.47 9.62 -13.82
C GLU A 228 -7.66 8.65 -13.71
N THR A 229 -8.21 8.24 -14.87
CA THR A 229 -9.25 7.22 -14.92
C THR A 229 -8.67 5.82 -14.69
N HIS A 230 -9.51 4.85 -14.31
CA HIS A 230 -9.08 3.44 -14.19
C HIS A 230 -8.53 2.90 -15.52
N GLU A 231 -9.14 3.27 -16.65
CA GLU A 231 -8.68 2.88 -17.97
C GLU A 231 -7.28 3.40 -18.27
N GLN A 232 -7.01 4.68 -17.94
CA GLN A 232 -5.68 5.25 -18.07
C GLN A 232 -4.66 4.53 -17.18
N MET A 233 -5.02 4.25 -15.92
CA MET A 233 -4.18 3.48 -15.02
C MET A 233 -3.84 2.10 -15.60
N TYR A 234 -4.84 1.35 -16.09
CA TYR A 234 -4.63 0.01 -16.66
C TYR A 234 -3.75 0.06 -17.92
N ARG A 235 -3.97 1.04 -18.78
CA ARG A 235 -3.14 1.26 -19.96
C ARG A 235 -1.66 1.50 -19.59
N ILE A 236 -1.42 2.33 -18.57
CA ILE A 236 -0.06 2.56 -18.06
C ILE A 236 0.56 1.27 -17.51
N LEU A 237 -0.20 0.48 -16.75
CA LEU A 237 0.30 -0.80 -16.23
C LEU A 237 0.62 -1.78 -17.37
N ASP A 238 -0.23 -1.84 -18.39
CA ASP A 238 0.00 -2.67 -19.59
C ASP A 238 1.27 -2.29 -20.33
N ALA A 239 1.61 -0.98 -20.37
CA ALA A 239 2.82 -0.47 -21.00
C ALA A 239 4.07 -0.68 -20.14
N VAL A 240 4.00 -0.48 -18.83
CA VAL A 240 5.17 -0.36 -17.94
C VAL A 240 5.61 -1.70 -17.36
N VAL A 241 4.67 -2.53 -16.89
CA VAL A 241 5.00 -3.75 -16.13
C VAL A 241 5.87 -4.73 -16.94
N PRO A 242 5.71 -4.90 -18.27
CA PRO A 242 6.60 -5.74 -19.07
C PRO A 242 8.06 -5.28 -19.11
N HIS A 243 8.35 -4.01 -18.79
CA HIS A 243 9.70 -3.42 -18.76
C HIS A 243 10.36 -3.52 -17.38
N LEU A 244 9.64 -3.97 -16.36
CA LEU A 244 10.19 -4.23 -15.03
C LEU A 244 10.68 -5.68 -14.91
N PRO A 245 11.72 -5.97 -14.10
CA PRO A 245 12.22 -7.33 -13.89
C PRO A 245 11.14 -8.28 -13.39
N GLN A 246 10.93 -9.39 -14.12
CA GLN A 246 9.87 -10.36 -13.78
C GLN A 246 10.28 -11.32 -12.66
N ASP A 247 11.56 -11.39 -12.34
CA ASP A 247 12.16 -12.14 -11.24
C ASP A 247 12.28 -11.32 -9.93
N LYS A 248 11.63 -10.16 -9.89
CA LYS A 248 11.55 -9.28 -8.73
C LYS A 248 10.08 -8.92 -8.44
N PRO A 249 9.75 -8.58 -7.18
CA PRO A 249 8.39 -8.14 -6.86
C PRO A 249 8.07 -6.79 -7.51
N THR A 250 6.83 -6.66 -7.99
CA THR A 250 6.27 -5.43 -8.55
C THR A 250 5.16 -4.90 -7.64
N TYR A 251 5.25 -3.62 -7.27
CA TYR A 251 4.33 -2.98 -6.34
C TYR A 251 3.57 -1.84 -7.01
N LEU A 252 2.23 -1.84 -6.96
CA LEU A 252 1.37 -0.73 -7.38
C LEU A 252 0.96 0.11 -6.18
N MET A 253 1.50 1.32 -6.08
CA MET A 253 1.38 2.18 -4.90
C MET A 253 0.01 2.84 -4.80
N GLY A 254 -0.58 2.80 -3.61
CA GLY A 254 -1.81 3.52 -3.27
C GLY A 254 -3.10 2.97 -3.90
N VAL A 255 -3.06 1.78 -4.50
CA VAL A 255 -4.19 1.16 -5.20
C VAL A 255 -4.63 -0.11 -4.47
N GLY A 256 -5.89 -0.32 -4.22
CA GLY A 256 -7.03 0.53 -4.48
C GLY A 256 -8.34 -0.16 -4.11
N THR A 257 -9.32 -0.08 -4.99
CA THR A 257 -10.56 -0.84 -4.83
C THR A 257 -10.34 -2.33 -5.08
N PRO A 258 -11.23 -3.22 -4.59
CA PRO A 258 -11.13 -4.65 -4.90
C PRO A 258 -11.02 -4.96 -6.40
N ALA A 259 -11.79 -4.26 -7.24
CA ALA A 259 -11.70 -4.41 -8.69
C ALA A 259 -10.34 -3.98 -9.26
N ASN A 260 -9.76 -2.86 -8.77
CA ASN A 260 -8.44 -2.42 -9.21
C ASN A 260 -7.33 -3.41 -8.83
N ILE A 261 -7.47 -4.09 -7.67
CA ILE A 261 -6.52 -5.12 -7.25
C ILE A 261 -6.57 -6.32 -8.19
N LEU A 262 -7.77 -6.83 -8.51
CA LEU A 262 -7.93 -7.93 -9.46
C LEU A 262 -7.32 -7.60 -10.83
N GLU A 263 -7.58 -6.39 -11.34
CA GLU A 263 -7.01 -5.91 -12.61
C GLU A 263 -5.49 -5.68 -12.53
N GLY A 264 -4.98 -5.25 -11.38
CA GLY A 264 -3.54 -5.10 -11.13
C GLY A 264 -2.82 -6.45 -11.12
N VAL A 265 -3.39 -7.44 -10.40
CA VAL A 265 -2.84 -8.81 -10.39
C VAL A 265 -2.80 -9.40 -11.79
N ALA A 266 -3.88 -9.26 -12.59
CA ALA A 266 -3.93 -9.71 -13.98
C ALA A 266 -2.80 -9.11 -14.85
N ARG A 267 -2.25 -7.95 -14.46
CA ARG A 267 -1.16 -7.23 -15.13
C ARG A 267 0.22 -7.47 -14.54
N GLY A 268 0.33 -8.37 -13.55
CA GLY A 268 1.61 -8.78 -12.98
C GLY A 268 2.05 -8.02 -11.73
N ILE A 269 1.13 -7.36 -11.03
CA ILE A 269 1.41 -6.69 -9.75
C ILE A 269 1.38 -7.70 -8.60
N ASP A 270 2.38 -7.62 -7.72
CA ASP A 270 2.55 -8.50 -6.56
C ASP A 270 2.11 -7.83 -5.24
N PHE A 271 2.34 -6.52 -5.08
CA PHE A 271 2.11 -5.78 -3.85
C PHE A 271 1.12 -4.64 -4.07
N PHE A 272 0.23 -4.46 -3.11
CA PHE A 272 -0.76 -3.38 -3.11
C PHE A 272 -0.87 -2.77 -1.72
N ASP A 273 -1.21 -1.49 -1.66
CA ASP A 273 -1.66 -0.80 -0.46
C ASP A 273 -2.76 0.18 -0.79
N CYS A 274 -3.62 0.45 0.16
CA CYS A 274 -4.58 1.55 0.08
C CYS A 274 -5.14 1.87 1.46
N VAL A 275 -5.43 3.14 1.70
CA VAL A 275 -6.13 3.57 2.93
C VAL A 275 -7.64 3.31 2.89
N TYR A 276 -8.20 2.90 1.75
CA TYR A 276 -9.65 2.72 1.58
C TYR A 276 -10.29 1.76 2.57
N PRO A 277 -9.73 0.57 2.88
CA PRO A 277 -10.35 -0.33 3.84
C PRO A 277 -10.58 0.33 5.18
N SER A 278 -9.55 0.92 5.77
CA SER A 278 -9.65 1.59 7.08
C SER A 278 -10.41 2.92 7.01
N ARG A 279 -10.21 3.72 5.94
CA ARG A 279 -10.93 4.99 5.77
C ARG A 279 -12.43 4.76 5.61
N ASN A 280 -12.85 3.87 4.73
CA ASN A 280 -14.25 3.53 4.52
C ASN A 280 -14.88 2.90 5.77
N GLY A 281 -14.19 1.97 6.43
CA GLY A 281 -14.65 1.35 7.67
C GLY A 281 -14.94 2.36 8.77
N ARG A 282 -14.05 3.34 8.97
CA ARG A 282 -14.26 4.43 9.93
C ARG A 282 -15.51 5.28 9.67
N HIS A 283 -16.00 5.28 8.42
CA HIS A 283 -17.21 5.98 8.00
C HIS A 283 -18.41 5.04 7.78
N GLY A 284 -18.36 3.83 8.36
CA GLY A 284 -19.44 2.85 8.30
C GLY A 284 -19.67 2.23 6.92
N HIS A 285 -18.72 2.39 5.99
CA HIS A 285 -18.76 1.75 4.70
C HIS A 285 -17.93 0.47 4.72
N VAL A 286 -18.57 -0.65 4.41
CA VAL A 286 -17.95 -1.98 4.44
C VAL A 286 -18.01 -2.66 3.07
N TYR A 287 -17.00 -3.44 2.76
CA TYR A 287 -16.89 -4.19 1.50
C TYR A 287 -17.47 -5.60 1.66
N THR A 288 -18.15 -6.07 0.63
CA THR A 288 -18.67 -7.44 0.54
C THR A 288 -18.43 -7.99 -0.86
N ASN A 289 -18.65 -9.29 -1.05
CA ASN A 289 -18.60 -9.94 -2.35
C ASN A 289 -19.63 -9.39 -3.35
N HIS A 290 -20.66 -8.74 -2.83
CA HIS A 290 -21.76 -8.10 -3.59
C HIS A 290 -21.66 -6.56 -3.57
N GLY A 291 -20.47 -6.00 -3.39
CA GLY A 291 -20.22 -4.57 -3.40
C GLY A 291 -20.14 -3.93 -2.02
N LYS A 292 -20.34 -2.63 -1.95
CA LYS A 292 -20.12 -1.82 -0.74
C LYS A 292 -21.43 -1.48 -0.06
N LEU A 293 -21.51 -1.72 1.27
CA LEU A 293 -22.65 -1.35 2.11
C LEU A 293 -22.33 -0.09 2.92
N ASN A 294 -23.36 0.74 3.16
CA ASN A 294 -23.29 1.85 4.11
C ASN A 294 -24.15 1.49 5.32
N LEU A 295 -23.52 1.09 6.42
CA LEU A 295 -24.20 0.62 7.63
C LEU A 295 -24.97 1.73 8.39
N PHE A 296 -24.83 3.02 8.00
CA PHE A 296 -25.69 4.08 8.51
C PHE A 296 -27.13 4.03 7.96
N ASN A 297 -27.37 3.30 6.87
CA ASN A 297 -28.69 3.23 6.23
C ASN A 297 -29.74 2.64 7.20
N ALA A 298 -30.96 3.22 7.14
CA ALA A 298 -32.07 2.84 8.03
C ALA A 298 -32.49 1.37 7.87
N LYS A 299 -32.35 0.79 6.67
CA LYS A 299 -32.71 -0.61 6.40
C LYS A 299 -31.97 -1.62 7.28
N TYR A 300 -30.81 -1.26 7.84
CA TYR A 300 -30.04 -2.13 8.74
C TYR A 300 -30.42 -2.01 10.21
N GLN A 301 -31.44 -1.19 10.56
CA GLN A 301 -31.81 -0.94 11.95
C GLN A 301 -32.27 -2.19 12.68
N LEU A 302 -32.98 -3.09 12.01
CA LEU A 302 -33.47 -4.35 12.55
C LEU A 302 -32.86 -5.57 11.84
N ASP A 303 -31.73 -5.39 11.15
CA ASP A 303 -31.08 -6.46 10.39
C ASP A 303 -30.20 -7.32 11.31
N PRO A 304 -30.59 -8.58 11.61
CA PRO A 304 -29.84 -9.47 12.49
C PRO A 304 -28.62 -10.12 11.79
N SER A 305 -28.50 -9.96 10.48
CA SER A 305 -27.44 -10.60 9.68
C SER A 305 -26.07 -10.02 9.99
N PRO A 306 -24.98 -10.79 9.79
CA PRO A 306 -23.62 -10.26 9.81
C PRO A 306 -23.40 -9.28 8.64
N ILE A 307 -22.27 -8.58 8.62
CA ILE A 307 -21.90 -7.71 7.48
C ILE A 307 -21.92 -8.52 6.18
N GLU A 308 -21.37 -9.73 6.20
CA GLU A 308 -21.38 -10.66 5.09
C GLU A 308 -21.56 -12.10 5.58
N GLU A 309 -22.50 -12.84 4.98
CA GLU A 309 -22.72 -14.25 5.30
C GLU A 309 -21.50 -15.10 4.94
N GLY A 310 -21.14 -16.03 5.81
CA GLY A 310 -19.99 -16.91 5.65
C GLY A 310 -18.63 -16.26 5.95
N CYS A 311 -18.58 -14.95 6.15
CA CYS A 311 -17.34 -14.25 6.47
C CYS A 311 -16.80 -14.65 7.85
N GLN A 312 -15.51 -15.00 7.93
CA GLN A 312 -14.86 -15.47 9.16
C GLN A 312 -14.19 -14.36 9.99
N CYS A 313 -14.39 -13.09 9.64
CA CYS A 313 -13.82 -12.01 10.43
C CYS A 313 -14.49 -11.89 11.80
N PRO A 314 -13.79 -11.38 12.84
CA PRO A 314 -14.37 -11.25 14.19
C PRO A 314 -15.67 -10.44 14.24
N ALA A 315 -15.83 -9.45 13.35
CA ALA A 315 -17.04 -8.65 13.29
C ALA A 315 -18.25 -9.48 12.82
N CYS A 316 -18.11 -10.25 11.74
CA CYS A 316 -19.19 -11.06 11.18
C CYS A 316 -19.54 -12.27 12.05
N GLN A 317 -18.55 -12.84 12.75
CA GLN A 317 -18.77 -14.00 13.61
C GLN A 317 -19.59 -13.70 14.86
N HIS A 318 -19.61 -12.44 15.32
CA HIS A 318 -20.17 -12.11 16.63
C HIS A 318 -21.23 -11.01 16.60
N TYR A 319 -21.30 -10.18 15.55
CA TYR A 319 -22.11 -8.96 15.57
C TYR A 319 -23.00 -8.83 14.36
N SER A 320 -24.24 -8.37 14.60
CA SER A 320 -25.21 -8.07 13.55
C SER A 320 -25.00 -6.68 12.96
N ARG A 321 -25.50 -6.47 11.73
CA ARG A 321 -25.55 -5.15 11.08
C ARG A 321 -26.33 -4.15 11.93
N ALA A 322 -27.42 -4.59 12.60
CA ALA A 322 -28.21 -3.75 13.49
C ALA A 322 -27.38 -3.22 14.66
N TYR A 323 -26.62 -4.08 15.34
CA TYR A 323 -25.78 -3.67 16.46
C TYR A 323 -24.64 -2.74 16.01
N ILE A 324 -23.94 -3.08 14.91
CA ILE A 324 -22.86 -2.22 14.37
C ILE A 324 -23.43 -0.85 13.98
N ARG A 325 -24.60 -0.80 13.33
CA ARG A 325 -25.30 0.45 13.02
C ARG A 325 -25.62 1.27 14.28
N HIS A 326 -26.13 0.61 15.32
CA HIS A 326 -26.38 1.26 16.61
C HIS A 326 -25.11 1.94 17.14
N LEU A 327 -24.00 1.22 17.21
CA LEU A 327 -22.72 1.75 17.68
C LEU A 327 -22.23 2.94 16.83
N LEU A 328 -22.34 2.85 15.50
CA LEU A 328 -21.97 3.94 14.59
C LEU A 328 -22.83 5.19 14.82
N LYS A 329 -24.16 5.02 15.03
CA LYS A 329 -25.09 6.10 15.34
C LYS A 329 -24.84 6.72 16.71
N ALA A 330 -24.48 5.91 17.69
CA ALA A 330 -24.08 6.34 19.03
C ALA A 330 -22.66 6.94 19.07
N LYS A 331 -21.93 6.92 17.95
CA LYS A 331 -20.51 7.35 17.84
C LYS A 331 -19.56 6.57 18.74
N GLU A 332 -19.91 5.31 19.05
CA GLU A 332 -19.03 4.41 19.78
C GLU A 332 -17.87 3.93 18.92
N MET A 333 -16.65 4.00 19.45
CA MET A 333 -15.44 3.60 18.75
C MET A 333 -15.45 2.13 18.31
N LEU A 334 -16.14 1.27 19.06
CA LEU A 334 -16.29 -0.15 18.72
C LEU A 334 -16.96 -0.34 17.36
N GLY A 335 -17.99 0.46 17.01
CA GLY A 335 -18.65 0.37 15.71
C GLY A 335 -17.68 0.64 14.55
N MET A 336 -16.86 1.68 14.68
CA MET A 336 -15.80 1.99 13.73
C MET A 336 -14.75 0.87 13.64
N ARG A 337 -14.28 0.37 14.78
CA ARG A 337 -13.29 -0.73 14.84
C ARG A 337 -13.78 -1.98 14.14
N LEU A 338 -15.02 -2.40 14.38
CA LEU A 338 -15.63 -3.59 13.76
C LEU A 338 -15.71 -3.46 12.23
N CYS A 339 -16.11 -2.28 11.72
CA CYS A 339 -16.12 -2.02 10.28
C CYS A 339 -14.71 -2.04 9.67
N VAL A 340 -13.71 -1.49 10.37
CA VAL A 340 -12.32 -1.49 9.89
C VAL A 340 -11.75 -2.92 9.88
N LEU A 341 -11.95 -3.69 10.95
CA LEU A 341 -11.52 -5.09 11.03
C LEU A 341 -12.11 -5.93 9.90
N HIS A 342 -13.43 -5.80 9.67
CA HIS A 342 -14.10 -6.49 8.56
C HIS A 342 -13.45 -6.13 7.20
N ASN A 343 -13.26 -4.84 6.93
CA ASN A 343 -12.69 -4.41 5.66
C ASN A 343 -11.25 -4.89 5.46
N LEU A 344 -10.42 -4.85 6.50
CA LEU A 344 -9.04 -5.36 6.41
C LEU A 344 -9.03 -6.87 6.19
N TYR A 345 -9.88 -7.62 6.91
CA TYR A 345 -10.05 -9.04 6.69
C TYR A 345 -10.50 -9.34 5.26
N PHE A 346 -11.50 -8.62 4.75
CA PHE A 346 -12.01 -8.77 3.38
C PHE A 346 -10.88 -8.65 2.34
N TYR A 347 -10.03 -7.63 2.47
CA TYR A 347 -8.90 -7.44 1.56
C TYR A 347 -7.86 -8.56 1.70
N ASN A 348 -7.48 -8.92 2.92
CA ASN A 348 -6.51 -9.99 3.15
C ASN A 348 -7.02 -11.34 2.61
N HIS A 349 -8.29 -11.64 2.88
CA HIS A 349 -8.92 -12.88 2.43
C HIS A 349 -9.07 -12.95 0.90
N MET A 350 -9.46 -11.84 0.27
CA MET A 350 -9.48 -11.76 -1.19
C MET A 350 -8.10 -12.05 -1.81
N MET A 351 -7.02 -11.59 -1.16
CA MET A 351 -5.67 -11.91 -1.63
C MET A 351 -5.32 -13.41 -1.44
N GLU A 352 -5.85 -14.06 -0.40
CA GLU A 352 -5.74 -15.51 -0.24
C GLU A 352 -6.46 -16.24 -1.37
N GLU A 353 -7.71 -15.89 -1.64
CA GLU A 353 -8.50 -16.46 -2.73
C GLU A 353 -7.82 -16.26 -4.11
N ILE A 354 -7.22 -15.09 -4.35
CA ILE A 354 -6.44 -14.82 -5.57
C ILE A 354 -5.25 -15.79 -5.68
N ARG A 355 -4.51 -16.00 -4.59
CA ARG A 355 -3.38 -16.94 -4.61
C ARG A 355 -3.84 -18.37 -4.83
N ASP A 356 -4.93 -18.79 -4.20
CA ASP A 356 -5.52 -20.12 -4.38
C ASP A 356 -5.97 -20.31 -5.83
N ALA A 357 -6.62 -19.31 -6.43
CA ALA A 357 -7.02 -19.34 -7.83
C ALA A 357 -5.80 -19.43 -8.78
N LEU A 358 -4.73 -18.70 -8.50
CA LEU A 358 -3.47 -18.82 -9.26
C LEU A 358 -2.85 -20.20 -9.09
N ASP A 359 -2.82 -20.76 -7.88
CA ASP A 359 -2.29 -22.08 -7.61
C ASP A 359 -3.12 -23.17 -8.29
N GLN A 360 -4.41 -22.98 -8.48
CA GLN A 360 -5.32 -23.86 -9.24
C GLN A 360 -5.24 -23.63 -10.77
N GLY A 361 -4.85 -22.45 -11.23
CA GLY A 361 -4.81 -22.06 -12.65
C GLY A 361 -6.18 -21.66 -13.20
N ASN A 362 -7.01 -21.03 -12.38
CA ASN A 362 -8.34 -20.53 -12.74
C ASN A 362 -8.56 -19.06 -12.29
N PHE A 363 -7.48 -18.30 -12.18
CA PHE A 363 -7.54 -16.90 -11.74
C PHE A 363 -8.40 -16.03 -12.67
N ALA A 364 -8.37 -16.28 -13.98
CA ALA A 364 -9.17 -15.51 -14.92
C ALA A 364 -10.68 -15.68 -14.63
N GLU A 365 -11.13 -16.91 -14.39
CA GLU A 365 -12.53 -17.21 -14.03
C GLU A 365 -12.90 -16.60 -12.67
N TYR A 366 -12.02 -16.72 -11.67
CA TYR A 366 -12.19 -16.11 -10.35
C TYR A 366 -12.34 -14.59 -10.47
N LYS A 367 -11.48 -13.92 -11.24
CA LYS A 367 -11.53 -12.48 -11.47
C LYS A 367 -12.88 -12.04 -12.05
N GLU A 368 -13.34 -12.69 -13.12
CA GLU A 368 -14.62 -12.37 -13.78
C GLU A 368 -15.81 -12.56 -12.81
N MET A 369 -15.83 -13.66 -12.07
CA MET A 369 -16.86 -13.92 -11.05
C MET A 369 -16.92 -12.81 -10.00
N ARG A 370 -15.76 -12.39 -9.48
CA ARG A 370 -15.66 -11.33 -8.45
C ARG A 370 -16.09 -9.97 -8.99
N LEU A 371 -15.68 -9.62 -10.22
CA LEU A 371 -16.06 -8.36 -10.85
C LEU A 371 -17.57 -8.30 -11.09
N ALA A 372 -18.20 -9.38 -11.55
CA ALA A 372 -19.64 -9.47 -11.72
C ALA A 372 -20.40 -9.25 -10.39
N GLY A 373 -19.95 -9.88 -9.29
CA GLY A 373 -20.53 -9.66 -7.96
C GLY A 373 -20.46 -8.19 -7.49
N PHE A 374 -19.36 -7.51 -7.74
CA PHE A 374 -19.23 -6.09 -7.40
C PHE A 374 -20.15 -5.18 -8.24
N GLU A 375 -20.43 -5.52 -9.51
CA GLU A 375 -21.36 -4.78 -10.37
C GLU A 375 -22.82 -4.97 -9.95
N GLU A 376 -23.24 -6.20 -9.60
CA GLU A 376 -24.57 -6.47 -9.06
C GLU A 376 -24.87 -5.60 -7.84
N GLY A 377 -23.92 -5.44 -6.93
CA GLY A 377 -24.04 -4.59 -5.77
C GLY A 377 -24.23 -3.12 -6.11
N LYS A 378 -23.63 -2.64 -7.20
CA LYS A 378 -23.83 -1.26 -7.69
C LYS A 378 -25.25 -1.08 -8.26
N ILE A 379 -25.74 -2.04 -9.03
CA ILE A 379 -27.09 -2.02 -9.59
C ILE A 379 -28.11 -2.01 -8.46
N ASN A 380 -28.03 -2.96 -7.52
CA ASN A 380 -28.95 -3.06 -6.40
C ASN A 380 -28.95 -1.81 -5.51
N SER A 381 -27.82 -1.12 -5.36
CA SER A 381 -27.73 0.13 -4.59
C SER A 381 -28.41 1.32 -5.27
N ARG A 382 -28.57 1.32 -6.62
CA ARG A 382 -29.25 2.36 -7.38
C ARG A 382 -30.77 2.26 -7.28
N TYR A 383 -31.28 1.04 -7.13
CA TYR A 383 -32.73 0.77 -7.05
C TYR A 383 -33.28 0.67 -5.61
N SER A 384 -32.40 0.79 -4.59
CA SER A 384 -32.78 0.73 -3.15
C SER A 384 -32.93 2.13 -2.51
N LYS A 385 -33.20 3.16 -3.30
CA LYS A 385 -33.47 4.52 -2.83
C LYS A 385 -34.94 4.75 -2.60
#